data_d0dd2a15cff8eb1d4c4c426247165378
#
_entry.id   d0dd2a15cff8eb1d4c4c426247165378
#
_cell.length_a   1.000
_cell.length_b   1.000
_cell.length_c   1.000
_cell.angle_alpha   90.00
_cell.angle_beta   90.00
_cell.angle_gamma   90.00
#
_symmetry.space_group_name_H-M   'P 1'
#
loop_
_entity.id
_entity.type
_entity.pdbx_description
1 polymer ?
#
loop_
_entity_poly.entity_id
_entity_poly.type
_entity_poly.pdbx_seq_one_letter_code
_entity_poly.pdbx_strand_id
1 'polypeptide(L)'
;MAENAQELSRIYQRRFGQTSAYRNRVWQVLTREFFQRWIPAGATVLDLGCGYGEFINNIQAGKKWAMDLNPDAPKHLGRDITFLEQDCSKSWQLAESSLDVVFTSNFFEHLPNKQCLRETLRQAHRSLKPGGQLIALGPNIKYLPGQYWDFFDHHTILTEASLAEVLETEGFVLEQVVPRFLPYTLVNAPEYPLALLRVYLALPWLWWVKGRQFLVRARKAASPN
;
A
#
# COMPACT_ATOMS: atom_id res chain seq x y z
N MET A 1 -21.77 -8.73 4.71
CA MET A 1 -20.52 -8.25 5.36
C MET A 1 -19.76 -9.36 6.08
N ALA A 2 -20.40 -10.18 6.93
CA ALA A 2 -19.71 -11.27 7.63
C ALA A 2 -19.15 -12.37 6.70
N GLU A 3 -19.82 -12.68 5.61
CA GLU A 3 -19.40 -13.67 4.62
C GLU A 3 -18.14 -13.24 3.87
N ASN A 4 -18.06 -11.97 3.48
CA ASN A 4 -16.85 -11.37 2.88
C ASN A 4 -15.64 -11.36 3.85
N ALA A 5 -15.87 -11.11 5.13
CA ALA A 5 -14.78 -11.08 6.13
C ALA A 5 -14.16 -12.47 6.35
N GLN A 6 -14.98 -13.52 6.39
CA GLN A 6 -14.48 -14.91 6.49
C GLN A 6 -13.75 -15.36 5.23
N GLU A 7 -14.20 -14.91 4.06
CA GLU A 7 -13.54 -15.18 2.79
C GLU A 7 -12.16 -14.51 2.74
N LEU A 8 -12.06 -13.24 3.12
CA LEU A 8 -10.79 -12.51 3.22
C LEU A 8 -9.80 -13.22 4.14
N SER A 9 -10.23 -13.62 5.33
CA SER A 9 -9.39 -14.37 6.27
C SER A 9 -8.83 -15.66 5.65
N ARG A 10 -9.67 -16.45 4.94
CA ARG A 10 -9.23 -17.68 4.25
C ARG A 10 -8.23 -17.39 3.12
N ILE A 11 -8.49 -16.34 2.33
CA ILE A 11 -7.59 -15.92 1.24
C ILE A 11 -6.21 -15.56 1.80
N TYR A 12 -6.17 -14.76 2.86
CA TYR A 12 -4.93 -14.35 3.52
C TYR A 12 -4.14 -15.53 4.10
N GLN A 13 -4.82 -16.43 4.83
CA GLN A 13 -4.18 -17.63 5.37
C GLN A 13 -3.60 -18.53 4.27
N ARG A 14 -4.34 -18.73 3.17
CA ARG A 14 -3.87 -19.53 2.03
C ARG A 14 -2.66 -18.92 1.34
N ARG A 15 -2.65 -17.59 1.15
CA ARG A 15 -1.58 -16.89 0.40
C ARG A 15 -0.33 -16.68 1.23
N PHE A 16 -0.46 -16.42 2.52
CA PHE A 16 0.61 -15.85 3.33
C PHE A 16 0.99 -16.66 4.57
N GLY A 17 0.21 -17.67 4.94
CA GLY A 17 0.43 -18.42 6.18
C GLY A 17 1.82 -19.06 6.29
N GLN A 18 2.37 -19.60 5.21
CA GLN A 18 3.67 -20.27 5.20
C GLN A 18 4.87 -19.32 5.01
N THR A 19 4.66 -18.13 4.44
CA THR A 19 5.74 -17.20 4.07
C THR A 19 5.81 -15.96 4.97
N SER A 20 5.00 -15.89 6.02
CA SER A 20 4.84 -14.68 6.85
C SER A 20 6.14 -14.19 7.46
N ALA A 21 7.01 -15.08 7.97
CA ALA A 21 8.29 -14.71 8.57
C ALA A 21 9.26 -14.10 7.56
N TYR A 22 9.38 -14.67 6.36
CA TYR A 22 10.22 -14.14 5.30
C TYR A 22 9.68 -12.82 4.77
N ARG A 23 8.37 -12.71 4.53
CA ARG A 23 7.71 -11.47 4.15
C ARG A 23 7.98 -10.35 5.14
N ASN A 24 7.86 -10.63 6.44
CA ASN A 24 8.15 -9.63 7.45
C ASN A 24 9.62 -9.14 7.37
N ARG A 25 10.59 -10.04 7.17
CA ARG A 25 12.00 -9.66 6.96
C ARG A 25 12.20 -8.79 5.72
N VAL A 26 11.52 -9.12 4.60
CA VAL A 26 11.54 -8.30 3.38
C VAL A 26 10.97 -6.92 3.66
N TRP A 27 9.83 -6.84 4.33
CA TRP A 27 9.20 -5.57 4.69
C TRP A 27 10.02 -4.74 5.67
N GLN A 28 10.78 -5.37 6.58
CA GLN A 28 11.74 -4.65 7.42
C GLN A 28 12.80 -3.91 6.59
N VAL A 29 13.32 -4.53 5.56
CA VAL A 29 14.26 -3.87 4.63
C VAL A 29 13.56 -2.77 3.85
N LEU A 30 12.41 -3.05 3.24
CA LEU A 30 11.65 -2.08 2.45
C LEU A 30 11.28 -0.84 3.27
N THR A 31 10.76 -1.04 4.48
CA THR A 31 10.34 0.09 5.32
C THR A 31 11.52 0.89 5.83
N ARG A 32 12.51 0.25 6.46
CA ARG A 32 13.60 0.94 7.14
C ARG A 32 14.63 1.54 6.19
N GLU A 33 14.92 0.85 5.08
CA GLU A 33 16.00 1.22 4.18
C GLU A 33 15.51 1.95 2.92
N PHE A 34 14.19 1.89 2.63
CA PHE A 34 13.64 2.54 1.44
C PHE A 34 12.52 3.55 1.77
N PHE A 35 11.43 3.16 2.41
CA PHE A 35 10.28 4.05 2.61
C PHE A 35 10.48 5.08 3.73
N GLN A 36 11.27 4.76 4.76
CA GLN A 36 11.51 5.65 5.89
C GLN A 36 12.10 7.01 5.47
N ARG A 37 12.80 7.08 4.35
CA ARG A 37 13.35 8.34 3.82
C ARG A 37 12.30 9.39 3.45
N TRP A 38 11.07 8.96 3.21
CA TRP A 38 9.95 9.85 2.89
C TRP A 38 8.99 10.06 4.07
N ILE A 39 9.17 9.32 5.15
CA ILE A 39 8.24 9.29 6.29
C ILE A 39 8.99 9.72 7.55
N PRO A 40 8.81 10.97 8.01
CA PRO A 40 9.43 11.43 9.25
C PRO A 40 9.02 10.57 10.44
N ALA A 41 9.95 10.32 11.39
CA ALA A 41 9.68 9.50 12.57
C ALA A 41 8.56 10.05 13.48
N GLY A 42 8.26 11.35 13.42
CA GLY A 42 7.13 11.97 14.12
C GLY A 42 5.81 11.99 13.34
N ALA A 43 5.77 11.47 12.12
CA ALA A 43 4.59 11.53 11.25
C ALA A 43 3.40 10.73 11.80
N THR A 44 2.19 11.17 11.47
CA THR A 44 0.97 10.38 11.59
C THR A 44 0.74 9.62 10.30
N VAL A 45 0.80 8.30 10.36
CA VAL A 45 0.76 7.40 9.19
C VAL A 45 -0.48 6.53 9.23
N LEU A 46 -1.13 6.37 8.08
CA LEU A 46 -2.16 5.36 7.83
C LEU A 46 -1.62 4.32 6.85
N ASP A 47 -1.70 3.04 7.21
CA ASP A 47 -1.56 1.88 6.32
C ASP A 47 -2.96 1.48 5.84
N LEU A 48 -3.24 1.76 4.57
CA LEU A 48 -4.54 1.56 3.94
C LEU A 48 -4.55 0.21 3.20
N GLY A 49 -5.44 -0.70 3.61
CA GLY A 49 -5.39 -2.10 3.20
C GLY A 49 -4.20 -2.80 3.83
N CYS A 50 -4.08 -2.69 5.16
CA CYS A 50 -2.88 -3.07 5.91
C CYS A 50 -2.59 -4.57 5.92
N GLY A 51 -3.56 -5.43 5.63
CA GLY A 51 -3.40 -6.88 5.73
C GLY A 51 -2.91 -7.32 7.11
N TYR A 52 -1.77 -7.98 7.16
CA TYR A 52 -1.13 -8.38 8.43
C TYR A 52 -0.17 -7.33 9.00
N GLY A 53 -0.19 -6.11 8.46
CA GLY A 53 0.52 -4.97 9.01
C GLY A 53 2.02 -4.98 8.78
N GLU A 54 2.53 -5.66 7.75
CA GLU A 54 3.98 -5.76 7.52
C GLU A 54 4.65 -4.38 7.34
N PHE A 55 3.97 -3.42 6.72
CA PHE A 55 4.49 -2.05 6.63
C PHE A 55 4.38 -1.32 7.96
N ILE A 56 3.18 -1.22 8.53
CA ILE A 56 2.92 -0.36 9.69
C ILE A 56 3.63 -0.83 10.96
N ASN A 57 3.84 -2.15 11.12
CA ASN A 57 4.62 -2.69 12.23
C ASN A 57 6.10 -2.31 12.16
N ASN A 58 6.64 -2.06 10.97
CA ASN A 58 8.07 -1.88 10.76
C ASN A 58 8.49 -0.44 10.50
N ILE A 59 7.55 0.46 10.18
CA ILE A 59 7.84 1.88 9.97
C ILE A 59 7.99 2.62 11.31
N GLN A 60 8.92 3.57 11.39
CA GLN A 60 9.03 4.50 12.50
C GLN A 60 8.12 5.69 12.23
N ALA A 61 7.14 5.90 13.11
CA ALA A 61 6.18 6.98 13.01
C ALA A 61 5.70 7.40 14.42
N GLY A 62 5.25 8.63 14.56
CA GLY A 62 4.77 9.18 15.84
C GLY A 62 3.37 8.66 16.19
N LYS A 63 2.50 8.50 15.20
CA LYS A 63 1.16 7.91 15.36
C LYS A 63 0.87 6.99 14.20
N LYS A 64 0.36 5.80 14.50
CA LYS A 64 0.12 4.75 13.52
C LYS A 64 -1.35 4.34 13.48
N TRP A 65 -1.90 4.34 12.29
CA TRP A 65 -3.23 3.84 11.97
C TRP A 65 -3.12 2.71 10.95
N ALA A 66 -3.97 1.72 11.08
CA ALA A 66 -4.10 0.63 10.12
C ALA A 66 -5.58 0.46 9.76
N MET A 67 -5.91 0.33 8.48
CA MET A 67 -7.28 0.15 8.01
C MET A 67 -7.38 -1.08 7.13
N ASP A 68 -8.31 -1.97 7.44
CA ASP A 68 -8.61 -3.16 6.65
C ASP A 68 -10.02 -3.68 6.96
N LEU A 69 -10.57 -4.51 6.10
CA LEU A 69 -11.81 -5.26 6.35
C LEU A 69 -11.55 -6.68 6.89
N ASN A 70 -10.28 -7.12 6.92
CA ASN A 70 -9.91 -8.42 7.45
C ASN A 70 -9.98 -8.41 8.99
N PRO A 71 -10.90 -9.17 9.62
CA PRO A 71 -11.08 -9.19 11.07
C PRO A 71 -9.90 -9.82 11.80
N ASP A 72 -9.00 -10.52 11.09
CA ASP A 72 -7.77 -11.09 11.68
C ASP A 72 -6.61 -10.08 11.72
N ALA A 73 -6.69 -8.97 11.01
CA ALA A 73 -5.63 -7.97 10.96
C ALA A 73 -5.17 -7.51 12.36
N PRO A 74 -6.05 -7.20 13.32
CA PRO A 74 -5.65 -6.74 14.66
C PRO A 74 -4.75 -7.73 15.41
N LYS A 75 -4.86 -9.03 15.12
CA LYS A 75 -4.03 -10.07 15.79
C LYS A 75 -2.55 -9.97 15.43
N HIS A 76 -2.24 -9.28 14.33
CA HIS A 76 -0.89 -9.13 13.77
C HIS A 76 -0.30 -7.74 14.00
N LEU A 77 -1.10 -6.80 14.51
CA LEU A 77 -0.68 -5.41 14.71
C LEU A 77 -0.02 -5.18 16.08
N GLY A 78 0.98 -4.32 16.09
CA GLY A 78 1.62 -3.84 17.32
C GLY A 78 0.64 -3.06 18.21
N ARG A 79 0.89 -3.03 19.52
CA ARG A 79 0.03 -2.36 20.51
C ARG A 79 -0.04 -0.84 20.34
N ASP A 80 0.92 -0.26 19.61
CA ASP A 80 1.02 1.17 19.30
C ASP A 80 0.25 1.57 18.04
N ILE A 81 -0.45 0.61 17.40
CA ILE A 81 -1.21 0.81 16.17
C ILE A 81 -2.70 0.84 16.47
N THR A 82 -3.38 1.90 16.05
CA THR A 82 -4.84 1.99 16.12
C THR A 82 -5.44 1.38 14.85
N PHE A 83 -6.27 0.36 15.02
CA PHE A 83 -6.93 -0.33 13.91
C PHE A 83 -8.32 0.24 13.64
N LEU A 84 -8.66 0.37 12.37
CA LEU A 84 -9.96 0.76 11.84
C LEU A 84 -10.50 -0.37 10.94
N GLU A 85 -11.48 -1.12 11.42
CA GLU A 85 -12.25 -2.06 10.60
C GLU A 85 -13.29 -1.27 9.82
N GLN A 86 -12.94 -0.84 8.61
CA GLN A 86 -13.74 0.09 7.84
C GLN A 86 -13.59 -0.10 6.34
N ASP A 87 -14.71 0.01 5.62
CA ASP A 87 -14.73 0.15 4.16
C ASP A 87 -14.10 1.50 3.77
N CYS A 88 -12.97 1.42 3.08
CA CYS A 88 -12.20 2.59 2.68
C CYS A 88 -12.90 3.50 1.67
N SER A 89 -13.92 3.02 0.98
CA SER A 89 -14.74 3.83 0.04
C SER A 89 -15.82 4.67 0.75
N LYS A 90 -15.97 4.51 2.07
CA LYS A 90 -16.91 5.27 2.89
C LYS A 90 -16.19 6.38 3.65
N SER A 91 -16.98 7.25 4.32
CA SER A 91 -16.40 8.31 5.14
C SER A 91 -15.52 7.74 6.25
N TRP A 92 -14.25 8.13 6.28
CA TRP A 92 -13.30 7.62 7.27
C TRP A 92 -13.53 8.20 8.66
N GLN A 93 -13.36 7.35 9.68
CA GLN A 93 -13.38 7.75 11.09
C GLN A 93 -12.06 8.45 11.48
N LEU A 94 -11.54 9.26 10.57
CA LEU A 94 -10.33 10.07 10.73
C LEU A 94 -10.70 11.53 10.49
N ALA A 95 -10.14 12.40 11.32
CA ALA A 95 -10.35 13.84 11.17
C ALA A 95 -9.73 14.33 9.85
N GLU A 96 -10.30 15.40 9.30
CA GLU A 96 -9.71 16.10 8.16
C GLU A 96 -8.33 16.64 8.52
N SER A 97 -7.43 16.63 7.54
CA SER A 97 -6.07 17.16 7.70
C SER A 97 -5.34 16.63 8.95
N SER A 98 -5.50 15.35 9.26
CA SER A 98 -4.90 14.70 10.43
C SER A 98 -3.72 13.80 10.12
N LEU A 99 -3.57 13.36 8.86
CA LEU A 99 -2.53 12.44 8.43
C LEU A 99 -1.39 13.16 7.71
N ASP A 100 -0.16 12.77 7.99
CA ASP A 100 1.01 13.18 7.22
C ASP A 100 1.24 12.26 6.02
N VAL A 101 0.95 10.96 6.19
CA VAL A 101 1.15 9.94 5.15
C VAL A 101 -0.01 8.96 5.12
N VAL A 102 -0.49 8.66 3.91
CA VAL A 102 -1.28 7.47 3.58
C VAL A 102 -0.39 6.55 2.75
N PHE A 103 -0.15 5.34 3.24
CA PHE A 103 0.58 4.29 2.54
C PHE A 103 -0.38 3.19 2.13
N THR A 104 -0.18 2.61 0.96
CA THR A 104 -0.94 1.44 0.50
C THR A 104 -0.08 0.58 -0.42
N SER A 105 -0.22 -0.74 -0.32
CA SER A 105 0.53 -1.67 -1.14
C SER A 105 -0.28 -2.91 -1.49
N ASN A 106 -0.40 -3.19 -2.79
CA ASN A 106 -1.15 -4.34 -3.32
C ASN A 106 -2.56 -4.43 -2.71
N PHE A 107 -3.28 -3.33 -2.79
CA PHE A 107 -4.62 -3.18 -2.22
C PHE A 107 -5.63 -2.64 -3.23
N PHE A 108 -5.28 -1.64 -4.04
CA PHE A 108 -6.23 -0.99 -4.94
C PHE A 108 -6.81 -1.93 -6.02
N GLU A 109 -6.05 -2.95 -6.41
CA GLU A 109 -6.51 -4.01 -7.32
C GLU A 109 -7.67 -4.83 -6.77
N HIS A 110 -7.82 -4.90 -5.44
CA HIS A 110 -8.88 -5.63 -4.76
C HIS A 110 -10.17 -4.81 -4.59
N LEU A 111 -10.13 -3.52 -4.88
CA LEU A 111 -11.35 -2.69 -4.81
C LEU A 111 -12.34 -3.13 -5.89
N PRO A 112 -13.64 -3.21 -5.58
CA PRO A 112 -14.65 -3.78 -6.48
C PRO A 112 -14.73 -3.11 -7.85
N ASN A 113 -14.43 -1.80 -7.90
CA ASN A 113 -14.50 -1.02 -9.12
C ASN A 113 -13.76 0.32 -8.97
N LYS A 114 -13.60 1.04 -10.09
CA LYS A 114 -12.93 2.34 -10.15
C LYS A 114 -13.64 3.43 -9.34
N GLN A 115 -14.95 3.33 -9.12
CA GLN A 115 -15.67 4.30 -8.29
C GLN A 115 -15.27 4.15 -6.82
N CYS A 116 -15.15 2.92 -6.31
CA CYS A 116 -14.64 2.66 -4.96
C CYS A 116 -13.21 3.20 -4.79
N LEU A 117 -12.36 3.02 -5.80
CA LEU A 117 -11.01 3.60 -5.79
C LEU A 117 -11.06 5.13 -5.71
N ARG A 118 -11.89 5.77 -6.52
CA ARG A 118 -12.04 7.24 -6.53
C ARG A 118 -12.51 7.77 -5.17
N GLU A 119 -13.53 7.14 -4.57
CA GLU A 119 -14.02 7.53 -3.23
C GLU A 119 -12.93 7.33 -2.15
N THR A 120 -12.17 6.24 -2.23
CA THR A 120 -11.03 5.99 -1.35
C THR A 120 -9.97 7.08 -1.46
N LEU A 121 -9.63 7.51 -2.68
CA LEU A 121 -8.67 8.58 -2.91
C LEU A 121 -9.19 9.94 -2.39
N ARG A 122 -10.48 10.22 -2.52
CA ARG A 122 -11.12 11.42 -1.92
C ARG A 122 -11.01 11.41 -0.40
N GLN A 123 -11.26 10.27 0.25
CA GLN A 123 -11.10 10.16 1.69
C GLN A 123 -9.64 10.33 2.13
N ALA A 124 -8.70 9.76 1.37
CA ALA A 124 -7.27 9.95 1.60
C ALA A 124 -6.88 11.43 1.47
N HIS A 125 -7.33 12.10 0.39
CA HIS A 125 -7.09 13.54 0.18
C HIS A 125 -7.68 14.39 1.31
N ARG A 126 -8.93 14.12 1.73
CA ARG A 126 -9.58 14.82 2.84
C ARG A 126 -8.77 14.69 4.14
N SER A 127 -8.32 13.48 4.46
CA SER A 127 -7.66 13.17 5.72
C SER A 127 -6.19 13.59 5.76
N LEU A 128 -5.53 13.74 4.61
CA LEU A 128 -4.17 14.24 4.53
C LEU A 128 -4.12 15.74 4.88
N LYS A 129 -3.10 16.14 5.65
CA LYS A 129 -2.72 17.54 5.86
C LYS A 129 -2.32 18.19 4.53
N PRO A 130 -2.40 19.52 4.40
CA PRO A 130 -1.73 20.23 3.31
C PRO A 130 -0.24 19.84 3.27
N GLY A 131 0.25 19.44 2.09
CA GLY A 131 1.61 18.89 1.93
C GLY A 131 1.78 17.42 2.34
N GLY A 132 0.78 16.80 2.96
CA GLY A 132 0.78 15.36 3.27
C GLY A 132 0.78 14.51 2.01
N GLN A 133 1.33 13.29 2.08
CA GLN A 133 1.60 12.46 0.91
C GLN A 133 0.84 11.13 0.91
N LEU A 134 0.51 10.68 -0.29
CA LEU A 134 0.06 9.31 -0.57
C LEU A 134 1.21 8.56 -1.26
N ILE A 135 1.51 7.36 -0.77
CA ILE A 135 2.50 6.44 -1.35
C ILE A 135 1.77 5.15 -1.71
N ALA A 136 1.69 4.83 -2.98
CA ALA A 136 0.95 3.67 -3.47
C ALA A 136 1.85 2.73 -4.28
N LEU A 137 1.79 1.45 -3.93
CA LEU A 137 2.37 0.35 -4.70
C LEU A 137 1.26 -0.57 -5.18
N GLY A 138 1.46 -1.19 -6.34
CA GLY A 138 0.51 -2.18 -6.84
C GLY A 138 0.99 -2.85 -8.12
N PRO A 139 0.35 -3.95 -8.52
CA PRO A 139 0.68 -4.66 -9.75
C PRO A 139 0.40 -3.78 -10.96
N ASN A 140 1.38 -3.69 -11.86
CA ASN A 140 1.22 -2.96 -13.11
C ASN A 140 0.84 -3.94 -14.23
N ILE A 141 -0.41 -3.88 -14.69
CA ILE A 141 -0.92 -4.81 -15.71
C ILE A 141 -0.10 -4.78 -17.01
N LYS A 142 0.54 -3.65 -17.33
CA LYS A 142 1.43 -3.55 -18.51
C LYS A 142 2.55 -4.59 -18.50
N TYR A 143 3.00 -5.01 -17.32
CA TYR A 143 4.13 -5.92 -17.13
C TYR A 143 3.72 -7.27 -16.57
N LEU A 144 2.41 -7.50 -16.41
CA LEU A 144 1.80 -8.70 -15.84
C LEU A 144 0.59 -9.17 -16.68
N PRO A 145 0.68 -9.29 -18.01
CA PRO A 145 -0.51 -9.47 -18.86
C PRO A 145 -1.29 -10.76 -18.58
N GLY A 146 -0.64 -11.80 -18.07
CA GLY A 146 -1.29 -13.06 -17.66
C GLY A 146 -1.37 -13.20 -16.15
N GLN A 147 -0.25 -13.04 -15.47
CA GLN A 147 -0.11 -13.27 -14.02
C GLN A 147 -1.01 -12.38 -13.14
N TYR A 148 -1.48 -11.24 -13.65
CA TYR A 148 -2.42 -10.38 -12.96
C TYR A 148 -3.72 -11.12 -12.60
N TRP A 149 -4.16 -12.01 -13.47
CA TRP A 149 -5.41 -12.76 -13.35
C TRP A 149 -5.28 -14.08 -12.60
N ASP A 150 -4.09 -14.40 -12.09
CA ASP A 150 -3.90 -15.58 -11.22
C ASP A 150 -4.55 -15.39 -9.83
N PHE A 151 -4.99 -14.16 -9.52
CA PHE A 151 -5.69 -13.82 -8.29
C PHE A 151 -7.15 -13.46 -8.61
N PHE A 152 -8.07 -14.28 -8.12
CA PHE A 152 -9.51 -14.16 -8.39
C PHE A 152 -10.11 -12.83 -7.91
N ASP A 153 -9.57 -12.24 -6.86
CA ASP A 153 -10.01 -11.01 -6.22
C ASP A 153 -9.35 -9.73 -6.79
N HIS A 154 -8.72 -9.81 -7.95
CA HIS A 154 -8.26 -8.64 -8.69
C HIS A 154 -9.38 -8.08 -9.58
N HIS A 155 -10.08 -7.08 -9.09
CA HIS A 155 -11.23 -6.48 -9.76
C HIS A 155 -10.88 -5.18 -10.50
N THR A 156 -10.01 -4.35 -9.92
CA THR A 156 -9.64 -3.04 -10.47
C THR A 156 -8.28 -3.09 -11.14
N ILE A 157 -8.28 -2.99 -12.47
CA ILE A 157 -7.09 -3.02 -13.30
C ILE A 157 -6.42 -1.64 -13.28
N LEU A 158 -5.12 -1.60 -12.94
CA LEU A 158 -4.35 -0.37 -12.86
C LEU A 158 -3.01 -0.46 -13.62
N THR A 159 -2.61 0.69 -14.11
CA THR A 159 -1.25 1.01 -14.51
C THR A 159 -0.76 2.20 -13.70
N GLU A 160 0.53 2.47 -13.70
CA GLU A 160 1.08 3.69 -13.13
C GLU A 160 0.42 4.96 -13.70
N ALA A 161 0.14 4.95 -15.01
CA ALA A 161 -0.46 6.08 -15.70
C ALA A 161 -1.93 6.30 -15.32
N SER A 162 -2.74 5.22 -15.24
CA SER A 162 -4.14 5.34 -14.85
C SER A 162 -4.31 5.74 -13.38
N LEU A 163 -3.39 5.29 -12.50
CA LEU A 163 -3.39 5.74 -11.11
C LEU A 163 -2.95 7.22 -11.01
N ALA A 164 -1.93 7.63 -11.76
CA ALA A 164 -1.49 9.01 -11.82
C ALA A 164 -2.62 9.95 -12.29
N GLU A 165 -3.31 9.58 -13.36
CA GLU A 165 -4.45 10.36 -13.91
C GLU A 165 -5.56 10.56 -12.87
N VAL A 166 -5.98 9.50 -12.18
CA VAL A 166 -7.04 9.64 -11.18
C VAL A 166 -6.57 10.43 -9.96
N LEU A 167 -5.31 10.31 -9.55
CA LEU A 167 -4.75 11.10 -8.44
C LEU A 167 -4.78 12.59 -8.77
N GLU A 168 -4.34 12.99 -9.96
CA GLU A 168 -4.42 14.40 -10.40
C GLU A 168 -5.87 14.89 -10.47
N THR A 169 -6.78 14.05 -10.97
CA THR A 169 -8.23 14.38 -11.04
C THR A 169 -8.83 14.60 -9.64
N GLU A 170 -8.35 13.87 -8.62
CA GLU A 170 -8.80 14.01 -7.23
C GLU A 170 -7.95 15.04 -6.42
N GLY A 171 -7.17 15.89 -7.11
CA GLY A 171 -6.50 17.06 -6.52
C GLY A 171 -5.12 16.79 -5.93
N PHE A 172 -4.53 15.64 -6.20
CA PHE A 172 -3.15 15.37 -5.82
C PHE A 172 -2.15 15.97 -6.82
N VAL A 173 -0.98 16.31 -6.34
CA VAL A 173 0.18 16.69 -7.13
C VAL A 173 1.16 15.53 -7.16
N LEU A 174 1.48 15.04 -8.35
CA LEU A 174 2.42 13.93 -8.51
C LEU A 174 3.85 14.36 -8.17
N GLU A 175 4.54 13.56 -7.40
CA GLU A 175 5.98 13.76 -7.07
C GLU A 175 6.87 12.72 -7.73
N GLN A 176 6.39 11.48 -7.82
CA GLN A 176 7.14 10.40 -8.42
C GLN A 176 6.21 9.34 -9.00
N VAL A 177 6.49 8.92 -10.23
CA VAL A 177 5.81 7.81 -10.89
C VAL A 177 6.86 6.85 -11.41
N VAL A 178 6.92 5.66 -10.84
CA VAL A 178 7.84 4.58 -11.22
C VAL A 178 7.01 3.43 -11.79
N PRO A 179 7.06 3.17 -13.11
CA PRO A 179 6.26 2.12 -13.73
C PRO A 179 6.61 0.71 -13.29
N ARG A 180 7.89 0.49 -12.95
CA ARG A 180 8.46 -0.82 -12.63
C ARG A 180 9.35 -0.66 -11.40
N PHE A 181 8.82 -1.00 -10.23
CA PHE A 181 9.56 -0.86 -8.97
C PHE A 181 9.92 -2.22 -8.37
N LEU A 182 8.97 -2.94 -7.79
CA LEU A 182 9.23 -4.25 -7.17
C LEU A 182 8.86 -5.41 -8.10
N PRO A 183 9.47 -6.60 -7.94
CA PRO A 183 8.93 -7.85 -8.47
C PRO A 183 7.49 -8.07 -7.98
N TYR A 184 6.72 -8.86 -8.72
CA TYR A 184 5.27 -8.90 -8.52
C TYR A 184 4.84 -9.43 -7.15
N THR A 185 5.27 -10.62 -6.78
CA THR A 185 4.74 -11.29 -5.60
C THR A 185 5.79 -12.12 -4.88
N LEU A 186 5.57 -12.30 -3.56
CA LEU A 186 6.31 -13.25 -2.74
C LEU A 186 5.52 -14.57 -2.54
N VAL A 187 4.32 -14.67 -3.08
CA VAL A 187 3.51 -15.91 -3.03
C VAL A 187 4.21 -16.96 -3.88
N ASN A 188 4.52 -18.11 -3.27
CA ASN A 188 5.26 -19.22 -3.89
C ASN A 188 6.64 -18.85 -4.45
N ALA A 189 7.19 -17.69 -4.09
CA ALA A 189 8.54 -17.31 -4.49
C ALA A 189 9.59 -17.94 -3.56
N PRO A 190 10.78 -18.31 -4.08
CA PRO A 190 11.86 -18.78 -3.23
C PRO A 190 12.36 -17.65 -2.31
N GLU A 191 12.83 -18.02 -1.13
CA GLU A 191 13.46 -17.07 -0.21
C GLU A 191 14.87 -16.71 -0.73
N TYR A 192 15.04 -15.44 -1.10
CA TYR A 192 16.34 -14.91 -1.51
C TYR A 192 17.04 -14.23 -0.31
N PRO A 193 18.39 -14.23 -0.28
CA PRO A 193 19.14 -13.44 0.70
C PRO A 193 18.73 -11.96 0.66
N LEU A 194 18.46 -11.36 1.82
CA LEU A 194 18.04 -9.96 1.92
C LEU A 194 19.09 -8.97 1.39
N ALA A 195 20.37 -9.38 1.34
CA ALA A 195 21.42 -8.59 0.70
C ALA A 195 21.11 -8.32 -0.78
N LEU A 196 20.51 -9.27 -1.50
CA LEU A 196 20.11 -9.07 -2.90
C LEU A 196 18.98 -8.03 -3.02
N LEU A 197 18.05 -7.99 -2.05
CA LEU A 197 17.02 -6.95 -2.01
C LEU A 197 17.65 -5.56 -1.79
N ARG A 198 18.65 -5.44 -0.90
CA ARG A 198 19.36 -4.18 -0.69
C ARG A 198 20.06 -3.70 -1.95
N VAL A 199 20.77 -4.60 -2.63
CA VAL A 199 21.41 -4.30 -3.92
C VAL A 199 20.36 -3.88 -4.95
N TYR A 200 19.25 -4.58 -5.02
CA TYR A 200 18.14 -4.25 -5.90
C TYR A 200 17.58 -2.84 -5.66
N LEU A 201 17.34 -2.49 -4.39
CA LEU A 201 16.83 -1.17 -4.01
C LEU A 201 17.84 -0.03 -4.28
N ALA A 202 19.12 -0.32 -4.15
CA ALA A 202 20.20 0.65 -4.41
C ALA A 202 20.45 0.91 -5.91
N LEU A 203 20.01 0.03 -6.81
CA LEU A 203 20.30 0.08 -8.24
C LEU A 203 18.99 0.21 -9.07
N PRO A 204 18.47 1.43 -9.30
CA PRO A 204 17.19 1.64 -9.99
C PRO A 204 17.09 1.03 -11.39
N TRP A 205 18.20 0.82 -12.09
CA TRP A 205 18.19 0.17 -13.39
C TRP A 205 17.73 -1.31 -13.31
N LEU A 206 17.93 -1.99 -12.15
CA LEU A 206 17.40 -3.34 -11.92
C LEU A 206 15.88 -3.34 -11.85
N TRP A 207 15.27 -2.24 -11.43
CA TRP A 207 13.80 -2.11 -11.37
C TRP A 207 13.20 -2.25 -12.78
N TRP A 208 13.84 -1.64 -13.79
CA TRP A 208 13.42 -1.76 -15.19
C TRP A 208 13.46 -3.20 -15.70
N VAL A 209 14.37 -4.02 -15.21
CA VAL A 209 14.51 -5.42 -15.63
C VAL A 209 13.52 -6.33 -14.90
N LYS A 210 13.42 -6.22 -13.58
CA LYS A 210 12.69 -7.17 -12.72
C LYS A 210 11.38 -6.63 -12.15
N GLY A 211 11.21 -5.31 -12.10
CA GLY A 211 10.02 -4.68 -11.54
C GLY A 211 8.76 -5.00 -12.34
N ARG A 212 7.68 -5.27 -11.62
CA ARG A 212 6.34 -5.58 -12.12
C ARG A 212 5.26 -4.76 -11.43
N GLN A 213 5.59 -4.20 -10.29
CA GLN A 213 4.73 -3.30 -9.54
C GLN A 213 5.10 -1.85 -9.86
N PHE A 214 4.12 -0.97 -9.88
CA PHE A 214 4.38 0.47 -9.88
C PHE A 214 4.66 0.98 -8.45
N LEU A 215 5.30 2.14 -8.38
CA LEU A 215 5.35 3.00 -7.19
C LEU A 215 4.94 4.40 -7.61
N VAL A 216 3.89 4.92 -6.99
CA VAL A 216 3.41 6.29 -7.20
C VAL A 216 3.44 7.05 -5.88
N ARG A 217 4.06 8.24 -5.89
CA ARG A 217 4.01 9.19 -4.79
C ARG A 217 3.33 10.47 -5.28
N ALA A 218 2.36 10.88 -4.49
CA ALA A 218 1.65 12.12 -4.73
C ALA A 218 1.41 12.84 -3.39
N ARG A 219 1.22 14.15 -3.42
CA ARG A 219 0.93 14.94 -2.23
C ARG A 219 -0.35 15.76 -2.39
N LYS A 220 -1.02 16.02 -1.29
CA LYS A 220 -2.06 17.05 -1.25
C LYS A 220 -1.39 18.42 -1.40
N ALA A 221 -1.89 19.25 -2.31
CA ALA A 221 -1.36 20.59 -2.47
C ALA A 221 -1.30 21.32 -1.12
N ALA A 222 -0.24 22.09 -0.91
CA ALA A 222 -0.22 23.03 0.21
C ALA A 222 -1.29 24.10 -0.03
N SER A 223 -2.00 24.51 1.02
CA SER A 223 -2.89 25.67 0.91
C SER A 223 -2.07 26.87 0.40
N PRO A 224 -2.55 27.64 -0.59
CA PRO A 224 -1.90 28.89 -0.91
C PRO A 224 -1.89 29.77 0.34
N ASN A 225 -0.72 30.30 0.68
CA ASN A 225 -0.57 31.30 1.75
C ASN A 225 -1.33 32.57 1.38
#